data_40662e1c15e2569fa5cc273680f752c3
#
_entry.id   40662e1c15e2569fa5cc273680f752c3
#
_cell.length_a   1.000
_cell.length_b   1.000
_cell.length_c   1.000
_cell.angle_alpha   90.00
_cell.angle_beta   90.00
_cell.angle_gamma   90.00
#
_symmetry.space_group_name_H-M   'P 1'
#
loop_
_entity.id
_entity.type
_entity.pdbx_description
1 polymer ?
#
loop_
_entity_poly.entity_id
_entity_poly.type
_entity_poly.pdbx_seq_one_letter_code
_entity_poly.pdbx_strand_id
1 'polypeptide(L)'
;MELKPEKISEVIRSQIKNYQNAIIQNETGTVLTVGDGIARVSGLLNCMSGELLEFENGTFGMAQNLEETVVSAVLFGEDVGISEGQTVKRTGRVVSVPVGEQMIGRVVNAIGQPIDGQGPIEASEYRPVESPAPGIIARQPVKEPLQTGIKAIDSMIPIGRGQRELIIGDRQTGKTTIAVDTILNQKGKDVICIYVAIGQKRSTVTSLVEDLKKGGAMKYTIVVAATASEPSPLQYISPYTGCAMGEYFMNKGKHVLCIYDDLSKHAVAYRALSLLIRRPPGREAYPGDVFYLHSRLLERAAKLSDENGGGSLTALPIIETQAGDVSAYIPTNVISITDGQIFLETELFHSGIMPAVNPGISVSRVGGNAQIKAMKKVAGTLKLVYSQYRELQSFAQFGSDLDEDTKSRLAQGERIVEVLKQNKNMPVPVEKQVAILYAVVNNILMKIEATDVAEYEAGLYDFLDQDPSGIAAMREIRETGKLEGETEEKLKAALNAYTDKFVQQKA
;
A
#
# COMPACT_ATOMS: atom_id res chain seq x y z
N MET A 1 40.30 39.04 -48.87
CA MET A 1 39.82 37.64 -48.60
C MET A 1 38.41 37.53 -49.15
N GLU A 2 38.25 37.13 -50.41
CA GLU A 2 36.95 37.02 -51.06
C GLU A 2 36.24 35.76 -50.55
N LEU A 3 35.15 35.96 -49.87
CA LEU A 3 34.27 34.87 -49.44
C LEU A 3 33.52 34.35 -50.69
N LYS A 4 33.84 33.13 -51.10
CA LYS A 4 33.18 32.45 -52.20
C LYS A 4 31.68 32.28 -51.90
N PRO A 5 30.77 32.61 -52.87
CA PRO A 5 29.31 32.54 -52.67
C PRO A 5 28.80 31.16 -52.18
N GLU A 6 29.47 30.10 -52.51
CA GLU A 6 29.17 28.72 -52.09
C GLU A 6 29.31 28.53 -50.56
N LYS A 7 30.37 29.10 -49.95
CA LYS A 7 30.56 29.04 -48.50
C LYS A 7 29.54 29.84 -47.71
N ILE A 8 29.08 30.97 -48.27
CA ILE A 8 28.02 31.76 -47.67
C ILE A 8 26.68 30.98 -47.70
N SER A 9 26.40 30.28 -48.81
CA SER A 9 25.21 29.45 -48.95
C SER A 9 25.22 28.23 -47.99
N GLU A 10 26.36 27.61 -47.75
CA GLU A 10 26.51 26.52 -46.75
C GLU A 10 26.33 27.02 -45.32
N VAL A 11 26.92 28.16 -44.96
CA VAL A 11 26.73 28.75 -43.62
C VAL A 11 25.28 29.15 -43.38
N ILE A 12 24.61 29.72 -44.38
CA ILE A 12 23.20 30.08 -44.29
C ILE A 12 22.35 28.82 -44.17
N ARG A 13 22.60 27.77 -44.94
CA ARG A 13 21.91 26.48 -44.81
C ARG A 13 22.11 25.82 -43.47
N SER A 14 23.33 25.85 -42.93
CA SER A 14 23.64 25.30 -41.61
C SER A 14 22.98 26.11 -40.47
N GLN A 15 22.95 27.45 -40.63
CA GLN A 15 22.23 28.32 -39.69
C GLN A 15 20.70 28.14 -39.77
N ILE A 16 20.13 27.98 -40.96
CA ILE A 16 18.70 27.69 -41.14
C ILE A 16 18.36 26.31 -40.56
N LYS A 17 19.23 25.30 -40.77
CA LYS A 17 19.04 23.96 -40.16
C LYS A 17 19.14 23.97 -38.64
N ASN A 18 20.05 24.79 -38.10
CA ASN A 18 20.17 24.99 -36.65
C ASN A 18 19.04 25.88 -36.10
N TYR A 19 18.51 26.81 -36.91
CA TYR A 19 17.38 27.65 -36.51
C TYR A 19 16.05 26.88 -36.44
N GLN A 20 15.88 25.84 -37.24
CA GLN A 20 14.72 24.93 -37.10
C GLN A 20 14.73 24.11 -35.84
N ASN A 21 15.89 23.96 -35.18
CA ASN A 21 15.99 23.27 -33.88
C ASN A 21 15.86 24.20 -32.66
N ALA A 22 15.64 25.52 -32.87
CA ALA A 22 15.61 26.50 -31.78
C ALA A 22 14.30 27.29 -31.65
N ILE A 23 13.25 26.96 -32.43
CA ILE A 23 11.92 27.46 -32.13
C ILE A 23 11.19 26.40 -31.27
N ILE A 24 11.59 26.28 -30.03
CA ILE A 24 10.63 25.97 -28.97
C ILE A 24 9.82 27.25 -28.87
N GLN A 25 8.76 27.37 -29.67
CA GLN A 25 7.70 28.32 -29.37
C GLN A 25 7.16 27.89 -28.01
N ASN A 26 7.56 28.60 -26.96
CA ASN A 26 6.86 28.56 -25.70
C ASN A 26 5.46 29.05 -25.99
N GLU A 27 4.58 28.12 -26.35
CA GLU A 27 3.17 28.43 -26.60
C GLU A 27 2.61 28.96 -25.29
N THR A 28 2.11 30.15 -25.30
CA THR A 28 1.56 30.82 -24.12
C THR A 28 0.05 30.92 -24.28
N GLY A 29 -0.64 30.71 -23.18
CA GLY A 29 -2.07 30.90 -23.06
C GLY A 29 -2.40 32.06 -22.13
N THR A 30 -3.68 32.37 -22.04
CA THR A 30 -4.21 33.42 -21.17
C THR A 30 -5.25 32.82 -20.23
N VAL A 31 -5.16 33.14 -18.94
CA VAL A 31 -6.15 32.75 -17.93
C VAL A 31 -7.48 33.42 -18.25
N LEU A 32 -8.52 32.61 -18.46
CA LEU A 32 -9.89 33.08 -18.65
C LEU A 32 -10.63 33.24 -17.35
N THR A 33 -10.51 32.25 -16.48
CA THR A 33 -11.10 32.22 -15.12
C THR A 33 -10.22 31.42 -14.22
N VAL A 34 -10.19 31.76 -12.92
CA VAL A 34 -9.49 31.02 -11.87
C VAL A 34 -10.34 31.00 -10.62
N GLY A 35 -10.34 29.88 -9.89
CA GLY A 35 -11.02 29.69 -8.61
C GLY A 35 -11.06 28.22 -8.21
N ASP A 36 -11.15 28.00 -6.89
CA ASP A 36 -11.24 26.66 -6.29
C ASP A 36 -10.12 25.68 -6.73
N GLY A 37 -8.91 26.20 -7.00
CA GLY A 37 -7.76 25.40 -7.43
C GLY A 37 -7.80 24.98 -8.90
N ILE A 38 -8.65 25.60 -9.73
CA ILE A 38 -8.76 25.36 -11.16
C ILE A 38 -8.58 26.66 -11.93
N ALA A 39 -7.81 26.61 -13.01
CA ALA A 39 -7.69 27.69 -13.98
C ALA A 39 -8.18 27.21 -15.36
N ARG A 40 -8.99 28.04 -16.03
CA ARG A 40 -9.33 27.84 -17.45
C ARG A 40 -8.47 28.77 -18.30
N VAL A 41 -7.75 28.20 -19.24
CA VAL A 41 -6.72 28.86 -20.02
C VAL A 41 -7.05 28.72 -21.51
N SER A 42 -7.01 29.81 -22.25
CA SER A 42 -7.15 29.83 -23.72
C SER A 42 -5.78 29.91 -24.40
N GLY A 43 -5.69 29.50 -25.66
CA GLY A 43 -4.51 29.70 -26.52
C GLY A 43 -3.46 28.58 -26.43
N LEU A 44 -3.67 27.53 -25.63
CA LEU A 44 -2.76 26.38 -25.50
C LEU A 44 -3.15 25.25 -26.46
N LEU A 45 -3.16 25.49 -27.75
CA LEU A 45 -3.72 24.56 -28.76
C LEU A 45 -2.99 23.22 -28.86
N ASN A 46 -1.70 23.19 -28.59
CA ASN A 46 -0.88 21.96 -28.63
C ASN A 46 -0.62 21.34 -27.23
N CYS A 47 -1.37 21.78 -26.23
CA CYS A 47 -1.20 21.26 -24.86
C CYS A 47 -1.56 19.77 -24.77
N MET A 48 -0.72 19.03 -24.07
CA MET A 48 -0.95 17.60 -23.82
C MET A 48 -1.75 17.38 -22.53
N SER A 49 -2.55 16.32 -22.49
CA SER A 49 -3.16 15.90 -21.23
C SER A 49 -2.08 15.51 -20.20
N GLY A 50 -2.22 16.00 -18.96
CA GLY A 50 -1.21 15.81 -17.92
C GLY A 50 0.03 16.70 -18.07
N GLU A 51 0.05 17.65 -19.01
CA GLU A 51 1.16 18.59 -19.17
C GLU A 51 1.26 19.55 -17.99
N LEU A 52 2.49 19.77 -17.52
CA LEU A 52 2.79 20.77 -16.52
C LEU A 52 2.73 22.17 -17.14
N LEU A 53 1.95 23.05 -16.55
CA LEU A 53 1.80 24.45 -16.93
C LEU A 53 2.40 25.35 -15.86
N GLU A 54 3.09 26.42 -16.27
CA GLU A 54 3.67 27.42 -15.39
C GLU A 54 2.89 28.72 -15.47
N PHE A 55 2.37 29.19 -14.35
CA PHE A 55 1.67 30.45 -14.22
C PHE A 55 2.63 31.59 -13.90
N GLU A 56 2.24 32.82 -14.22
CA GLU A 56 3.11 34.00 -14.09
C GLU A 56 3.61 34.26 -12.66
N ASN A 57 2.83 33.87 -11.65
CA ASN A 57 3.21 33.96 -10.24
C ASN A 57 4.15 32.81 -9.76
N GLY A 58 4.60 31.92 -10.66
CA GLY A 58 5.43 30.77 -10.34
C GLY A 58 4.67 29.55 -9.82
N THR A 59 3.32 29.61 -9.76
CA THR A 59 2.51 28.42 -9.44
C THR A 59 2.51 27.46 -10.62
N PHE A 60 2.50 26.16 -10.34
CA PHE A 60 2.36 25.12 -11.35
C PHE A 60 0.96 24.55 -11.36
N GLY A 61 0.52 24.10 -12.52
CA GLY A 61 -0.72 23.36 -12.68
C GLY A 61 -0.58 22.24 -13.70
N MET A 62 -1.57 21.35 -13.73
CA MET A 62 -1.61 20.24 -14.67
C MET A 62 -2.82 20.39 -15.59
N ALA A 63 -2.61 20.27 -16.90
CA ALA A 63 -3.68 20.22 -17.89
C ALA A 63 -4.52 18.95 -17.70
N GLN A 64 -5.78 19.10 -17.30
CA GLN A 64 -6.67 17.99 -16.96
C GLN A 64 -7.77 17.74 -17.99
N ASN A 65 -8.33 18.82 -18.58
CA ASN A 65 -9.36 18.73 -19.60
C ASN A 65 -8.97 19.61 -20.78
N LEU A 66 -8.95 19.00 -21.96
CA LEU A 66 -8.62 19.66 -23.22
C LEU A 66 -9.88 19.83 -24.05
N GLU A 67 -10.35 21.05 -24.18
CA GLU A 67 -11.44 21.44 -25.08
C GLU A 67 -10.84 22.08 -26.35
N GLU A 68 -11.64 22.32 -27.36
CA GLU A 68 -11.17 22.84 -28.66
C GLU A 68 -10.38 24.15 -28.53
N THR A 69 -10.80 25.05 -27.65
CA THR A 69 -10.19 26.38 -27.48
C THR A 69 -9.74 26.67 -26.03
N VAL A 70 -10.07 25.81 -25.09
CA VAL A 70 -9.82 26.04 -23.67
C VAL A 70 -9.19 24.78 -23.03
N VAL A 71 -8.19 25.00 -22.20
CA VAL A 71 -7.59 23.97 -21.34
C VAL A 71 -7.99 24.26 -19.90
N SER A 72 -8.58 23.28 -19.23
CA SER A 72 -8.82 23.34 -17.79
C SER A 72 -7.63 22.72 -17.07
N ALA A 73 -6.93 23.52 -16.28
CA ALA A 73 -5.77 23.12 -15.49
C ALA A 73 -6.11 23.08 -14.01
N VAL A 74 -5.64 22.04 -13.31
CA VAL A 74 -5.71 21.91 -11.85
C VAL A 74 -4.43 22.47 -11.26
N LEU A 75 -4.53 23.33 -10.25
CA LEU A 75 -3.39 24.03 -9.65
C LEU A 75 -2.76 23.21 -8.53
N PHE A 76 -1.42 23.17 -8.47
CA PHE A 76 -0.65 22.50 -7.41
C PHE A 76 -0.26 23.46 -6.27
N GLY A 77 -1.10 24.45 -6.01
CA GLY A 77 -0.91 25.44 -4.95
C GLY A 77 -2.17 26.26 -4.75
N GLU A 78 -2.04 27.31 -3.98
CA GLU A 78 -3.10 28.29 -3.81
C GLU A 78 -3.30 29.08 -5.13
N ASP A 79 -4.54 29.43 -5.43
CA ASP A 79 -4.91 30.25 -6.58
C ASP A 79 -4.69 31.76 -6.32
N VAL A 80 -4.26 32.10 -5.11
CA VAL A 80 -3.93 33.48 -4.70
C VAL A 80 -2.80 34.03 -5.55
N GLY A 81 -3.06 35.18 -6.19
CA GLY A 81 -2.10 35.83 -7.09
C GLY A 81 -2.19 35.39 -8.55
N ILE A 82 -3.10 34.50 -8.89
CA ILE A 82 -3.48 34.23 -10.29
C ILE A 82 -4.73 35.04 -10.60
N SER A 83 -4.70 35.79 -11.70
CA SER A 83 -5.81 36.65 -12.13
C SER A 83 -6.16 36.42 -13.61
N GLU A 84 -7.39 36.75 -13.96
CA GLU A 84 -7.83 36.74 -15.36
C GLU A 84 -6.93 37.65 -16.21
N GLY A 85 -6.61 37.19 -17.41
CA GLY A 85 -5.72 37.89 -18.34
C GLY A 85 -4.22 37.62 -18.17
N GLN A 86 -3.80 36.93 -17.07
CA GLN A 86 -2.39 36.56 -16.88
C GLN A 86 -1.94 35.47 -17.86
N THR A 87 -0.63 35.48 -18.13
CA THR A 87 0.00 34.54 -19.06
C THR A 87 0.28 33.20 -18.38
N VAL A 88 0.02 32.09 -19.08
CA VAL A 88 0.38 30.74 -18.73
C VAL A 88 1.29 30.17 -19.80
N LYS A 89 2.39 29.55 -19.38
CA LYS A 89 3.38 28.91 -20.26
C LYS A 89 3.25 27.41 -20.25
N ARG A 90 3.33 26.79 -21.42
CA ARG A 90 3.55 25.36 -21.54
C ARG A 90 4.99 25.01 -21.16
N THR A 91 5.17 23.91 -20.43
CA THR A 91 6.51 23.38 -20.17
C THR A 91 6.95 22.33 -21.18
N GLY A 92 6.02 21.81 -22.00
CA GLY A 92 6.25 20.68 -22.90
C GLY A 92 6.55 19.35 -22.18
N ARG A 93 6.30 19.30 -20.88
CA ARG A 93 6.60 18.12 -20.04
C ARG A 93 5.34 17.71 -19.27
N VAL A 94 5.10 16.42 -19.20
CA VAL A 94 4.07 15.88 -18.29
C VAL A 94 4.54 16.02 -16.84
N VAL A 95 3.59 16.11 -15.92
CA VAL A 95 3.88 16.22 -14.49
C VAL A 95 4.76 15.05 -14.07
N SER A 96 5.91 15.36 -13.52
CA SER A 96 6.93 14.40 -13.10
C SER A 96 7.41 14.71 -11.68
N VAL A 97 7.81 13.67 -10.96
CA VAL A 97 8.27 13.79 -9.57
C VAL A 97 9.70 13.26 -9.43
N PRO A 98 10.47 13.79 -8.48
CA PRO A 98 11.81 13.31 -8.20
C PRO A 98 11.75 11.87 -7.70
N VAL A 99 12.71 11.06 -8.13
CA VAL A 99 12.85 9.65 -7.73
C VAL A 99 14.31 9.34 -7.40
N GLY A 100 14.55 8.32 -6.60
CA GLY A 100 15.89 7.88 -6.27
C GLY A 100 16.06 7.49 -4.80
N GLU A 101 17.23 6.97 -4.46
CA GLU A 101 17.55 6.53 -3.09
C GLU A 101 17.55 7.67 -2.08
N GLN A 102 17.85 8.91 -2.52
CA GLN A 102 17.80 10.11 -1.70
C GLN A 102 16.39 10.47 -1.19
N MET A 103 15.35 9.84 -1.75
CA MET A 103 13.97 9.97 -1.25
C MET A 103 13.71 9.11 -0.01
N ILE A 104 14.52 8.07 0.23
CA ILE A 104 14.34 7.15 1.35
C ILE A 104 14.60 7.91 2.67
N GLY A 105 13.72 7.71 3.64
CA GLY A 105 13.77 8.40 4.93
C GLY A 105 13.10 9.76 4.95
N ARG A 106 12.63 10.26 3.80
CA ARG A 106 12.06 11.61 3.67
C ARG A 106 10.53 11.59 3.73
N VAL A 107 9.99 12.72 4.16
CA VAL A 107 8.57 13.02 4.06
C VAL A 107 8.39 14.15 3.04
N VAL A 108 7.62 13.85 1.99
CA VAL A 108 7.43 14.76 0.85
C VAL A 108 5.95 15.02 0.59
N ASN A 109 5.67 16.12 -0.09
CA ASN A 109 4.32 16.43 -0.56
C ASN A 109 3.98 15.66 -1.87
N ALA A 110 2.79 15.91 -2.41
CA ALA A 110 2.29 15.23 -3.61
C ALA A 110 3.12 15.49 -4.89
N ILE A 111 3.93 16.52 -4.95
CA ILE A 111 4.84 16.82 -6.07
C ILE A 111 6.30 16.49 -5.77
N GLY A 112 6.56 15.77 -4.67
CA GLY A 112 7.89 15.28 -4.29
C GLY A 112 8.78 16.29 -3.58
N GLN A 113 8.26 17.44 -3.14
CA GLN A 113 9.02 18.42 -2.37
C GLN A 113 9.08 18.00 -0.90
N PRO A 114 10.23 18.16 -0.22
CA PRO A 114 10.38 17.80 1.18
C PRO A 114 9.56 18.71 2.10
N ILE A 115 8.88 18.11 3.07
CA ILE A 115 8.09 18.80 4.10
C ILE A 115 8.51 18.41 5.53
N ASP A 116 9.63 17.70 5.66
CA ASP A 116 10.16 17.14 6.91
C ASP A 116 11.18 18.06 7.62
N GLY A 117 11.48 19.23 7.04
CA GLY A 117 12.45 20.17 7.61
C GLY A 117 13.92 19.75 7.49
N GLN A 118 14.22 18.67 6.75
CA GLN A 118 15.60 18.15 6.59
C GLN A 118 16.36 18.76 5.39
N GLY A 119 15.87 19.87 4.85
CA GLY A 119 16.47 20.56 3.71
C GLY A 119 16.05 19.98 2.35
N PRO A 120 16.53 20.59 1.25
CA PRO A 120 16.17 20.18 -0.11
C PRO A 120 16.67 18.76 -0.43
N ILE A 121 15.99 18.12 -1.40
CA ILE A 121 16.40 16.82 -1.94
C ILE A 121 17.03 17.05 -3.31
N GLU A 122 18.31 16.70 -3.46
CA GLU A 122 18.99 16.77 -4.75
C GLU A 122 18.64 15.52 -5.57
N ALA A 123 17.61 15.60 -6.37
CA ALA A 123 17.20 14.52 -7.25
C ALA A 123 17.87 14.65 -8.63
N SER A 124 18.48 13.58 -9.09
CA SER A 124 19.07 13.49 -10.43
C SER A 124 18.11 12.92 -11.47
N GLU A 125 17.11 12.16 -11.02
CA GLU A 125 16.16 11.47 -11.89
C GLU A 125 14.72 11.88 -11.55
N TYR A 126 13.88 11.97 -12.60
CA TYR A 126 12.45 12.30 -12.50
C TYR A 126 11.63 11.27 -13.28
N ARG A 127 10.46 10.93 -12.78
CA ARG A 127 9.52 10.05 -13.48
C ARG A 127 8.16 10.73 -13.63
N PRO A 128 7.47 10.52 -14.77
CA PRO A 128 6.08 10.92 -14.91
C PRO A 128 5.23 10.28 -13.80
N VAL A 129 4.33 11.06 -13.22
CA VAL A 129 3.41 10.54 -12.19
C VAL A 129 2.42 9.54 -12.78
N GLU A 130 1.96 9.77 -14.00
CA GLU A 130 1.15 8.82 -14.75
C GLU A 130 2.04 8.08 -15.77
N SER A 131 2.05 6.77 -15.66
CA SER A 131 2.77 5.86 -16.54
C SER A 131 1.90 4.64 -16.86
N PRO A 132 2.01 4.07 -18.04
CA PRO A 132 1.29 2.83 -18.36
C PRO A 132 1.75 1.69 -17.44
N ALA A 133 0.83 0.81 -17.08
CA ALA A 133 1.14 -0.39 -16.32
C ALA A 133 2.04 -1.34 -17.14
N PRO A 134 2.89 -2.16 -16.47
CA PRO A 134 3.65 -3.19 -17.16
C PRO A 134 2.74 -4.12 -17.98
N GLY A 135 3.13 -4.43 -19.22
CA GLY A 135 2.40 -5.35 -20.07
C GLY A 135 2.42 -6.80 -19.57
N ILE A 136 1.61 -7.67 -20.16
CA ILE A 136 1.47 -9.09 -19.75
C ILE A 136 2.81 -9.82 -19.83
N ILE A 137 3.58 -9.61 -20.90
CA ILE A 137 4.88 -10.29 -21.12
C ILE A 137 5.93 -9.84 -20.10
N ALA A 138 5.83 -8.60 -19.62
CA ALA A 138 6.76 -8.05 -18.63
C ALA A 138 6.52 -8.57 -17.19
N ARG A 139 5.44 -9.32 -16.97
CA ARG A 139 5.05 -9.83 -15.63
C ARG A 139 5.38 -11.31 -15.49
N GLN A 140 5.55 -11.73 -14.24
CA GLN A 140 5.55 -13.13 -13.86
C GLN A 140 4.55 -13.39 -12.72
N PRO A 141 4.13 -14.65 -12.51
CA PRO A 141 3.22 -15.00 -11.43
C PRO A 141 3.80 -14.65 -10.04
N VAL A 142 2.94 -14.20 -9.14
CA VAL A 142 3.29 -13.91 -7.75
C VAL A 142 3.47 -15.23 -6.99
N LYS A 143 4.69 -15.46 -6.46
CA LYS A 143 5.07 -16.70 -5.74
C LYS A 143 5.88 -16.42 -4.46
N GLU A 144 6.38 -15.21 -4.30
CA GLU A 144 7.20 -14.85 -3.15
C GLU A 144 6.34 -14.17 -2.09
N PRO A 145 6.43 -14.59 -0.81
CA PRO A 145 5.65 -13.97 0.26
C PRO A 145 6.11 -12.54 0.56
N LEU A 146 5.15 -11.64 0.77
CA LEU A 146 5.34 -10.40 1.49
C LEU A 146 4.75 -10.59 2.89
N GLN A 147 5.60 -10.89 3.85
CA GLN A 147 5.19 -11.17 5.22
C GLN A 147 4.80 -9.87 5.93
N THR A 148 3.58 -9.83 6.46
CA THR A 148 3.07 -8.67 7.20
C THR A 148 3.54 -8.64 8.65
N GLY A 149 3.93 -9.80 9.20
CA GLY A 149 4.20 -9.98 10.61
C GLY A 149 2.93 -10.08 11.46
N ILE A 150 1.77 -10.16 10.84
CA ILE A 150 0.46 -10.27 11.50
C ILE A 150 -0.05 -11.69 11.33
N LYS A 151 -0.15 -12.43 12.44
CA LYS A 151 -0.50 -13.86 12.45
C LYS A 151 -1.76 -14.17 11.67
N ALA A 152 -2.82 -13.39 11.86
CA ALA A 152 -4.10 -13.59 11.20
C ALA A 152 -4.01 -13.43 9.67
N ILE A 153 -3.18 -12.51 9.19
CA ILE A 153 -3.01 -12.22 7.76
C ILE A 153 -2.08 -13.24 7.11
N ASP A 154 -0.87 -13.40 7.65
CA ASP A 154 0.16 -14.27 7.07
C ASP A 154 -0.29 -15.74 7.00
N SER A 155 -1.16 -16.15 7.95
CA SER A 155 -1.69 -17.53 7.99
C SER A 155 -2.90 -17.76 7.09
N MET A 156 -3.88 -16.84 7.07
CA MET A 156 -5.18 -17.08 6.43
C MET A 156 -5.41 -16.27 5.15
N ILE A 157 -4.72 -15.14 4.98
CA ILE A 157 -4.89 -14.20 3.87
C ILE A 157 -3.50 -13.72 3.41
N PRO A 158 -2.62 -14.64 2.96
CA PRO A 158 -1.24 -14.29 2.66
C PRO A 158 -1.12 -13.35 1.48
N ILE A 159 -0.15 -12.45 1.55
CA ILE A 159 0.15 -11.45 0.53
C ILE A 159 1.46 -11.82 -0.16
N GLY A 160 1.48 -11.76 -1.49
CA GLY A 160 2.69 -11.99 -2.29
C GLY A 160 3.30 -10.70 -2.83
N ARG A 161 4.60 -10.74 -3.11
CA ARG A 161 5.34 -9.62 -3.73
C ARG A 161 4.84 -9.36 -5.15
N GLY A 162 4.24 -8.18 -5.36
CA GLY A 162 3.62 -7.80 -6.62
C GLY A 162 2.10 -7.94 -6.63
N GLN A 163 1.50 -8.38 -5.55
CA GLN A 163 0.05 -8.50 -5.37
C GLN A 163 -0.59 -7.15 -5.01
N ARG A 164 -1.88 -7.01 -5.32
CA ARG A 164 -2.75 -5.91 -4.87
C ARG A 164 -3.73 -6.47 -3.85
N GLU A 165 -3.54 -6.17 -2.59
CA GLU A 165 -4.41 -6.65 -1.52
C GLU A 165 -5.08 -5.47 -0.82
N LEU A 166 -6.41 -5.43 -0.88
CA LEU A 166 -7.21 -4.35 -0.31
C LEU A 166 -7.36 -4.51 1.22
N ILE A 167 -7.14 -3.45 1.97
CA ILE A 167 -7.53 -3.38 3.38
C ILE A 167 -8.81 -2.54 3.47
N ILE A 168 -9.90 -3.16 3.91
CA ILE A 168 -11.24 -2.55 3.90
C ILE A 168 -11.94 -2.70 5.24
N GLY A 169 -12.65 -1.68 5.68
CA GLY A 169 -13.43 -1.68 6.92
C GLY A 169 -13.83 -0.28 7.35
N ASP A 170 -14.66 -0.21 8.37
CA ASP A 170 -15.15 1.05 8.91
C ASP A 170 -14.05 1.92 9.53
N ARG A 171 -14.39 3.15 9.83
CA ARG A 171 -13.48 4.09 10.49
C ARG A 171 -12.99 3.53 11.83
N GLN A 172 -11.70 3.68 12.14
CA GLN A 172 -11.07 3.27 13.40
C GLN A 172 -11.05 1.74 13.67
N THR A 173 -11.22 0.89 12.68
CA THR A 173 -11.12 -0.58 12.81
C THR A 173 -9.69 -1.12 12.77
N GLY A 174 -8.67 -0.26 12.65
CA GLY A 174 -7.26 -0.66 12.65
C GLY A 174 -6.61 -0.81 11.27
N LYS A 175 -7.20 -0.30 10.19
CA LYS A 175 -6.65 -0.36 8.82
C LYS A 175 -5.23 0.20 8.72
N THR A 176 -5.03 1.42 9.21
CA THR A 176 -3.71 2.07 9.25
C THR A 176 -2.72 1.31 10.12
N THR A 177 -3.17 0.71 11.23
CA THR A 177 -2.33 -0.12 12.11
C THR A 177 -1.76 -1.32 11.36
N ILE A 178 -2.57 -2.05 10.60
CA ILE A 178 -2.11 -3.16 9.77
C ILE A 178 -1.06 -2.69 8.76
N ALA A 179 -1.27 -1.53 8.13
CA ALA A 179 -0.33 -0.97 7.18
C ALA A 179 1.02 -0.62 7.86
N VAL A 180 0.99 0.01 9.03
CA VAL A 180 2.20 0.36 9.81
C VAL A 180 2.93 -0.91 10.26
N ASP A 181 2.24 -1.89 10.83
CA ASP A 181 2.84 -3.15 11.26
C ASP A 181 3.48 -3.91 10.08
N THR A 182 2.85 -3.88 8.91
CA THR A 182 3.42 -4.44 7.69
C THR A 182 4.73 -3.75 7.31
N ILE A 183 4.80 -2.40 7.38
CA ILE A 183 6.04 -1.66 7.15
C ILE A 183 7.11 -2.03 8.18
N LEU A 184 6.77 -2.03 9.47
CA LEU A 184 7.70 -2.37 10.55
C LEU A 184 8.31 -3.76 10.37
N ASN A 185 7.53 -4.71 9.86
CA ASN A 185 7.97 -6.07 9.59
C ASN A 185 8.92 -6.21 8.38
N GLN A 186 9.07 -5.17 7.54
CA GLN A 186 9.99 -5.22 6.39
C GLN A 186 11.46 -4.94 6.77
N LYS A 187 11.74 -4.65 8.02
CA LYS A 187 13.11 -4.43 8.50
C LYS A 187 14.00 -5.63 8.19
N GLY A 188 15.05 -5.40 7.39
CA GLY A 188 16.01 -6.45 6.99
C GLY A 188 15.49 -7.44 5.93
N LYS A 189 14.34 -7.17 5.29
CA LYS A 189 13.76 -8.05 4.26
C LYS A 189 13.92 -7.53 2.82
N ASP A 190 14.79 -6.54 2.62
CA ASP A 190 15.11 -5.97 1.30
C ASP A 190 13.87 -5.43 0.55
N VAL A 191 12.94 -4.83 1.30
CA VAL A 191 11.73 -4.19 0.77
C VAL A 191 11.77 -2.71 1.09
N ILE A 192 11.61 -1.87 0.06
CA ILE A 192 11.44 -0.43 0.19
C ILE A 192 9.95 -0.14 0.37
N CYS A 193 9.61 0.63 1.39
CA CYS A 193 8.22 0.95 1.70
C CYS A 193 7.90 2.38 1.26
N ILE A 194 6.70 2.58 0.72
CA ILE A 194 6.16 3.89 0.39
C ILE A 194 4.79 3.99 1.04
N TYR A 195 4.64 4.98 1.92
CA TYR A 195 3.35 5.27 2.53
C TYR A 195 2.77 6.57 1.97
N VAL A 196 1.61 6.47 1.34
CA VAL A 196 0.90 7.61 0.76
C VAL A 196 -0.28 7.97 1.64
N ALA A 197 -0.18 9.09 2.36
CA ALA A 197 -1.26 9.66 3.16
C ALA A 197 -2.13 10.58 2.30
N ILE A 198 -3.39 10.22 2.09
CA ILE A 198 -4.31 10.93 1.20
C ILE A 198 -5.45 11.54 2.03
N GLY A 199 -5.54 12.87 2.06
CA GLY A 199 -6.61 13.57 2.76
C GLY A 199 -6.67 13.31 4.27
N GLN A 200 -5.56 12.91 4.89
CA GLN A 200 -5.48 12.67 6.33
C GLN A 200 -5.18 13.95 7.11
N LYS A 201 -5.52 13.96 8.40
CA LYS A 201 -5.15 15.06 9.27
C LYS A 201 -3.63 15.11 9.44
N ARG A 202 -3.04 16.31 9.44
CA ARG A 202 -1.61 16.53 9.62
C ARG A 202 -1.08 15.87 10.92
N SER A 203 -1.85 15.94 12.01
CA SER A 203 -1.50 15.27 13.28
C SER A 203 -1.41 13.75 13.17
N THR A 204 -2.29 13.12 12.37
CA THR A 204 -2.26 11.66 12.13
C THR A 204 -0.99 11.27 11.36
N VAL A 205 -0.65 12.04 10.33
CA VAL A 205 0.58 11.80 9.54
C VAL A 205 1.83 11.97 10.41
N THR A 206 1.86 13.00 11.27
CA THR A 206 2.98 13.24 12.21
C THR A 206 3.15 12.05 13.16
N SER A 207 2.06 11.59 13.79
CA SER A 207 2.11 10.43 14.71
C SER A 207 2.60 9.17 14.00
N LEU A 208 2.13 8.92 12.78
CA LEU A 208 2.58 7.78 11.96
C LEU A 208 4.09 7.85 11.67
N VAL A 209 4.59 9.01 11.26
CA VAL A 209 6.03 9.21 11.00
C VAL A 209 6.85 8.99 12.27
N GLU A 210 6.36 9.42 13.44
CA GLU A 210 7.01 9.14 14.72
C GLU A 210 7.05 7.65 15.06
N ASP A 211 5.96 6.92 14.82
CA ASP A 211 5.90 5.46 15.04
C ASP A 211 6.88 4.73 14.11
N LEU A 212 6.95 5.12 12.84
CA LEU A 212 7.93 4.59 11.89
C LEU A 212 9.38 4.92 12.30
N LYS A 213 9.64 6.13 12.82
CA LYS A 213 10.95 6.52 13.35
C LYS A 213 11.35 5.67 14.56
N LYS A 214 10.44 5.51 15.53
CA LYS A 214 10.67 4.68 16.73
C LYS A 214 10.97 3.22 16.37
N GLY A 215 10.26 2.66 15.39
CA GLY A 215 10.52 1.31 14.86
C GLY A 215 11.77 1.20 13.98
N GLY A 216 12.42 2.33 13.65
CA GLY A 216 13.58 2.37 12.75
C GLY A 216 13.23 2.13 11.28
N ALA A 217 11.94 2.19 10.90
CA ALA A 217 11.44 1.90 9.57
C ALA A 217 11.69 3.05 8.57
N MET A 218 11.93 4.27 9.02
CA MET A 218 12.26 5.39 8.12
C MET A 218 13.53 5.14 7.30
N LYS A 219 14.41 4.23 7.72
CA LYS A 219 15.62 3.86 6.97
C LYS A 219 15.35 3.19 5.62
N TYR A 220 14.14 2.71 5.40
CA TYR A 220 13.70 2.06 4.15
C TYR A 220 12.30 2.52 3.72
N THR A 221 11.81 3.63 4.26
CA THR A 221 10.45 4.13 3.98
C THR A 221 10.47 5.55 3.43
N ILE A 222 9.65 5.80 2.42
CA ILE A 222 9.32 7.13 1.89
C ILE A 222 7.89 7.44 2.30
N VAL A 223 7.61 8.65 2.80
CA VAL A 223 6.25 9.09 3.11
C VAL A 223 5.86 10.21 2.16
N VAL A 224 4.77 9.98 1.42
CA VAL A 224 4.16 11.00 0.54
C VAL A 224 2.89 11.48 1.23
N ALA A 225 2.79 12.76 1.56
CA ALA A 225 1.66 13.30 2.29
C ALA A 225 0.93 14.37 1.47
N ALA A 226 -0.38 14.16 1.29
CA ALA A 226 -1.34 15.15 0.83
C ALA A 226 -2.43 15.26 1.89
N THR A 227 -2.29 16.22 2.79
CA THR A 227 -3.16 16.34 3.97
C THR A 227 -4.54 16.89 3.64
N ALA A 228 -5.49 16.74 4.55
CA ALA A 228 -6.87 17.22 4.37
C ALA A 228 -6.99 18.75 4.21
N SER A 229 -5.96 19.51 4.60
CA SER A 229 -5.90 20.96 4.41
C SER A 229 -5.37 21.38 3.04
N GLU A 230 -4.83 20.44 2.26
CA GLU A 230 -4.30 20.71 0.93
C GLU A 230 -5.41 20.66 -0.13
N PRO A 231 -5.26 21.40 -1.23
CA PRO A 231 -6.22 21.40 -2.34
C PRO A 231 -6.44 20.01 -2.94
N SER A 232 -7.64 19.75 -3.44
CA SER A 232 -8.01 18.47 -4.06
C SER A 232 -7.06 17.99 -5.16
N PRO A 233 -6.44 18.86 -6.00
CA PRO A 233 -5.44 18.42 -6.98
C PRO A 233 -4.25 17.70 -6.38
N LEU A 234 -3.73 18.13 -5.23
CA LEU A 234 -2.61 17.48 -4.55
C LEU A 234 -3.02 16.13 -3.95
N GLN A 235 -4.23 16.03 -3.40
CA GLN A 235 -4.77 14.76 -2.93
C GLN A 235 -4.98 13.77 -4.10
N TYR A 236 -5.42 14.27 -5.26
CA TYR A 236 -5.59 13.46 -6.48
C TYR A 236 -4.27 12.89 -7.00
N ILE A 237 -3.20 13.70 -7.06
CA ILE A 237 -1.93 13.26 -7.67
C ILE A 237 -1.08 12.40 -6.74
N SER A 238 -1.23 12.53 -5.41
CA SER A 238 -0.36 11.90 -4.41
C SER A 238 -0.21 10.38 -4.54
N PRO A 239 -1.24 9.55 -4.81
CA PRO A 239 -1.04 8.12 -4.98
C PRO A 239 -0.25 7.77 -6.25
N TYR A 240 -0.41 8.54 -7.31
CA TYR A 240 0.39 8.37 -8.52
C TYR A 240 1.86 8.74 -8.30
N THR A 241 2.12 9.77 -7.49
CA THR A 241 3.46 10.15 -7.05
C THR A 241 4.15 9.01 -6.30
N GLY A 242 3.48 8.45 -5.29
CA GLY A 242 4.01 7.30 -4.55
C GLY A 242 4.25 6.09 -5.45
N CYS A 243 3.33 5.82 -6.37
CA CYS A 243 3.47 4.75 -7.36
C CYS A 243 4.69 4.98 -8.27
N ALA A 244 4.88 6.19 -8.81
CA ALA A 244 6.02 6.53 -9.67
C ALA A 244 7.36 6.38 -8.95
N MET A 245 7.44 6.77 -7.66
CA MET A 245 8.60 6.52 -6.81
C MET A 245 8.85 5.01 -6.63
N GLY A 246 7.79 4.23 -6.41
CA GLY A 246 7.88 2.77 -6.28
C GLY A 246 8.35 2.08 -7.55
N GLU A 247 7.85 2.49 -8.70
CA GLU A 247 8.26 1.95 -10.00
C GLU A 247 9.74 2.18 -10.31
N TYR A 248 10.32 3.27 -9.83
CA TYR A 248 11.75 3.50 -9.97
C TYR A 248 12.56 2.35 -9.35
N PHE A 249 12.24 1.95 -8.13
CA PHE A 249 12.92 0.85 -7.46
C PHE A 249 12.56 -0.51 -8.06
N MET A 250 11.29 -0.73 -8.40
CA MET A 250 10.83 -1.96 -9.07
C MET A 250 11.59 -2.21 -10.37
N ASN A 251 11.77 -1.18 -11.20
CA ASN A 251 12.51 -1.28 -12.46
C ASN A 251 14.01 -1.48 -12.27
N LYS A 252 14.55 -1.20 -11.08
CA LYS A 252 15.93 -1.51 -10.68
C LYS A 252 16.06 -2.90 -10.01
N GLY A 253 15.05 -3.75 -10.12
CA GLY A 253 15.05 -5.10 -9.56
C GLY A 253 14.78 -5.17 -8.06
N LYS A 254 14.40 -4.05 -7.41
CA LYS A 254 14.07 -4.00 -5.99
C LYS A 254 12.62 -4.41 -5.72
N HIS A 255 12.33 -4.75 -4.47
CA HIS A 255 10.98 -5.02 -4.01
C HIS A 255 10.41 -3.81 -3.29
N VAL A 256 9.18 -3.45 -3.63
CA VAL A 256 8.51 -2.26 -3.10
C VAL A 256 7.16 -2.65 -2.50
N LEU A 257 6.86 -2.08 -1.35
CA LEU A 257 5.54 -2.07 -0.74
C LEU A 257 4.98 -0.65 -0.79
N CYS A 258 3.87 -0.45 -1.49
CA CYS A 258 3.20 0.84 -1.60
C CYS A 258 1.83 0.79 -0.92
N ILE A 259 1.62 1.63 0.07
CA ILE A 259 0.38 1.74 0.85
C ILE A 259 -0.33 3.03 0.45
N TYR A 260 -1.63 2.95 0.13
CA TYR A 260 -2.47 4.10 -0.22
C TYR A 260 -3.55 4.29 0.85
N ASP A 261 -3.33 5.20 1.78
CA ASP A 261 -4.22 5.45 2.92
C ASP A 261 -4.86 6.86 2.84
N ASP A 262 -6.10 7.02 2.30
CA ASP A 262 -6.97 6.01 1.73
C ASP A 262 -7.50 6.41 0.34
N LEU A 263 -7.86 5.42 -0.44
CA LEU A 263 -8.42 5.64 -1.78
C LEU A 263 -9.87 6.12 -1.77
N SER A 264 -10.60 6.02 -0.65
CA SER A 264 -11.92 6.63 -0.52
C SER A 264 -11.82 8.15 -0.61
N LYS A 265 -10.86 8.76 0.10
CA LYS A 265 -10.59 10.20 0.01
C LYS A 265 -10.01 10.61 -1.34
N HIS A 266 -9.20 9.75 -1.96
CA HIS A 266 -8.73 9.94 -3.33
C HIS A 266 -9.90 10.08 -4.31
N ALA A 267 -10.89 9.19 -4.23
CA ALA A 267 -12.09 9.26 -5.05
C ALA A 267 -12.90 10.53 -4.79
N VAL A 268 -13.03 10.96 -3.52
CA VAL A 268 -13.72 12.21 -3.15
C VAL A 268 -12.99 13.43 -3.73
N ALA A 269 -11.66 13.49 -3.67
CA ALA A 269 -10.87 14.55 -4.28
C ALA A 269 -11.09 14.60 -5.81
N TYR A 270 -11.08 13.44 -6.46
CA TYR A 270 -11.34 13.36 -7.91
C TYR A 270 -12.76 13.76 -8.29
N ARG A 271 -13.77 13.41 -7.47
CA ARG A 271 -15.14 13.88 -7.64
C ARG A 271 -15.23 15.40 -7.56
N ALA A 272 -14.59 15.99 -6.54
CA ALA A 272 -14.55 17.44 -6.38
C ALA A 272 -13.95 18.14 -7.61
N LEU A 273 -12.79 17.68 -8.08
CA LEU A 273 -12.14 18.19 -9.30
C LEU A 273 -13.03 18.05 -10.52
N SER A 274 -13.66 16.89 -10.73
CA SER A 274 -14.49 16.60 -11.88
C SER A 274 -15.72 17.51 -11.93
N LEU A 275 -16.35 17.79 -10.77
CA LEU A 275 -17.47 18.71 -10.68
C LEU A 275 -17.06 20.16 -10.96
N LEU A 276 -15.89 20.58 -10.46
CA LEU A 276 -15.36 21.93 -10.69
C LEU A 276 -15.04 22.19 -12.18
N ILE A 277 -14.48 21.19 -12.88
CA ILE A 277 -14.28 21.29 -14.34
C ILE A 277 -15.54 20.95 -15.15
N ARG A 278 -16.70 20.84 -14.48
CA ARG A 278 -18.04 20.63 -15.09
C ARG A 278 -18.19 19.34 -15.89
N ARG A 279 -17.48 18.28 -15.51
CA ARG A 279 -17.73 16.94 -16.06
C ARG A 279 -19.10 16.43 -15.57
N PRO A 280 -19.88 15.76 -16.43
CA PRO A 280 -21.19 15.24 -16.02
C PRO A 280 -21.05 14.23 -14.89
N PRO A 281 -21.81 14.39 -13.79
CA PRO A 281 -21.78 13.45 -12.67
C PRO A 281 -22.55 12.16 -12.99
N GLY A 282 -22.03 11.04 -12.52
CA GLY A 282 -22.71 9.73 -12.51
C GLY A 282 -23.23 9.33 -11.12
N ARG A 283 -23.16 8.05 -10.80
CA ARG A 283 -23.57 7.50 -9.50
C ARG A 283 -22.84 8.20 -8.34
N GLU A 284 -23.56 8.62 -7.31
CA GLU A 284 -23.06 9.33 -6.13
C GLU A 284 -22.25 10.60 -6.49
N ALA A 285 -22.59 11.22 -7.60
CA ALA A 285 -21.89 12.37 -8.20
C ALA A 285 -20.42 12.10 -8.62
N TYR A 286 -19.97 10.87 -8.64
CA TYR A 286 -18.66 10.52 -9.21
C TYR A 286 -18.69 10.61 -10.73
N PRO A 287 -17.57 11.01 -11.36
CA PRO A 287 -17.46 10.98 -12.81
C PRO A 287 -17.47 9.54 -13.33
N GLY A 288 -17.89 9.34 -14.59
CA GLY A 288 -18.01 8.00 -15.19
C GLY A 288 -16.71 7.21 -15.27
N ASP A 289 -15.57 7.87 -15.18
CA ASP A 289 -14.23 7.28 -15.24
C ASP A 289 -13.59 6.98 -13.86
N VAL A 290 -14.37 7.05 -12.77
CA VAL A 290 -13.83 6.80 -11.42
C VAL A 290 -13.30 5.38 -11.24
N PHE A 291 -13.83 4.38 -11.96
CA PHE A 291 -13.24 3.05 -11.98
C PHE A 291 -11.81 3.08 -12.57
N TYR A 292 -11.64 3.79 -13.66
CA TYR A 292 -10.34 3.95 -14.33
C TYR A 292 -9.32 4.72 -13.46
N LEU A 293 -9.79 5.64 -12.62
CA LEU A 293 -8.93 6.34 -11.64
C LEU A 293 -8.12 5.34 -10.79
N HIS A 294 -8.77 4.35 -10.20
CA HIS A 294 -8.12 3.37 -9.35
C HIS A 294 -7.48 2.22 -10.13
N SER A 295 -8.08 1.79 -11.24
CA SER A 295 -7.53 0.68 -12.01
C SER A 295 -6.19 1.03 -12.66
N ARG A 296 -6.05 2.22 -13.26
CA ARG A 296 -4.77 2.66 -13.85
C ARG A 296 -3.66 2.87 -12.81
N LEU A 297 -4.01 3.14 -11.54
CA LEU A 297 -3.06 3.20 -10.44
C LEU A 297 -2.64 1.79 -10.00
N LEU A 298 -3.62 0.93 -9.68
CA LEU A 298 -3.38 -0.36 -9.05
C LEU A 298 -2.83 -1.40 -10.04
N GLU A 299 -3.14 -1.29 -11.34
CA GLU A 299 -2.55 -2.16 -12.36
C GLU A 299 -1.02 -1.96 -12.54
N ARG A 300 -0.47 -0.86 -12.06
CA ARG A 300 0.98 -0.62 -12.04
C ARG A 300 1.71 -1.51 -11.02
N ALA A 301 1.00 -2.02 -10.01
CA ALA A 301 1.53 -3.01 -9.09
C ALA A 301 1.67 -4.37 -9.80
N ALA A 302 2.88 -4.93 -9.78
CA ALA A 302 3.20 -6.16 -10.47
C ALA A 302 4.48 -6.81 -9.92
N LYS A 303 4.67 -8.10 -10.22
CA LYS A 303 5.96 -8.79 -10.17
C LYS A 303 6.51 -8.82 -11.58
N LEU A 304 7.64 -8.17 -11.82
CA LEU A 304 8.30 -8.18 -13.13
C LEU A 304 8.97 -9.53 -13.40
N SER A 305 9.03 -9.91 -14.67
CA SER A 305 9.78 -11.08 -15.11
C SER A 305 11.29 -10.89 -14.84
N ASP A 306 12.02 -11.99 -14.75
CA ASP A 306 13.47 -11.95 -14.48
C ASP A 306 14.24 -11.21 -15.58
N GLU A 307 13.77 -11.29 -16.84
CA GLU A 307 14.30 -10.53 -17.98
C GLU A 307 14.15 -9.01 -17.78
N ASN A 308 13.13 -8.57 -17.02
CA ASN A 308 12.88 -7.19 -16.66
C ASN A 308 13.40 -6.83 -15.26
N GLY A 309 14.38 -7.60 -14.74
CA GLY A 309 15.04 -7.35 -13.47
C GLY A 309 14.39 -7.98 -12.24
N GLY A 310 13.26 -8.69 -12.37
CA GLY A 310 12.63 -9.47 -11.28
C GLY A 310 12.11 -8.63 -10.10
N GLY A 311 12.06 -7.30 -10.21
CA GLY A 311 11.53 -6.43 -9.17
C GLY A 311 10.03 -6.59 -8.95
N SER A 312 9.51 -6.04 -7.86
CA SER A 312 8.07 -6.07 -7.59
C SER A 312 7.57 -4.79 -6.93
N LEU A 313 6.33 -4.43 -7.21
CA LEU A 313 5.59 -3.41 -6.49
C LEU A 313 4.31 -4.05 -5.97
N THR A 314 4.20 -4.16 -4.66
CA THR A 314 3.02 -4.68 -3.96
C THR A 314 2.18 -3.50 -3.51
N ALA A 315 0.88 -3.51 -3.81
CA ALA A 315 -0.03 -2.44 -3.44
C ALA A 315 -0.96 -2.87 -2.31
N LEU A 316 -1.01 -2.08 -1.25
CA LEU A 316 -2.00 -2.18 -0.18
C LEU A 316 -2.89 -0.94 -0.17
N PRO A 317 -3.91 -0.86 -1.03
CA PRO A 317 -4.91 0.18 -0.95
C PRO A 317 -5.78 0.01 0.29
N ILE A 318 -6.16 1.14 0.89
CA ILE A 318 -7.09 1.19 2.02
C ILE A 318 -8.38 1.83 1.54
N ILE A 319 -9.51 1.22 1.89
CA ILE A 319 -10.85 1.75 1.67
C ILE A 319 -11.59 1.84 3.01
N GLU A 320 -12.24 2.98 3.24
CA GLU A 320 -13.11 3.20 4.37
C GLU A 320 -14.56 2.91 3.98
N THR A 321 -15.22 2.02 4.72
CA THR A 321 -16.66 1.74 4.60
C THR A 321 -17.45 2.51 5.65
N GLN A 322 -18.75 2.53 5.48
CA GLN A 322 -19.72 3.04 6.45
C GLN A 322 -20.67 1.90 6.84
N ALA A 323 -20.76 1.59 8.12
CA ALA A 323 -21.58 0.51 8.67
C ALA A 323 -21.34 -0.86 8.00
N GLY A 324 -20.08 -1.14 7.62
CA GLY A 324 -19.69 -2.40 6.98
C GLY A 324 -20.20 -2.57 5.55
N ASP A 325 -20.74 -1.52 4.90
CA ASP A 325 -21.29 -1.63 3.55
C ASP A 325 -20.19 -1.74 2.49
N VAL A 326 -19.88 -2.96 2.09
CA VAL A 326 -18.96 -3.27 1.00
C VAL A 326 -19.61 -3.18 -0.38
N SER A 327 -20.95 -3.02 -0.45
CA SER A 327 -21.71 -2.91 -1.70
C SER A 327 -21.76 -1.47 -2.24
N ALA A 328 -21.27 -0.50 -1.48
CA ALA A 328 -21.16 0.89 -1.91
C ALA A 328 -20.28 1.02 -3.16
N TYR A 329 -20.41 2.14 -3.89
CA TYR A 329 -19.83 2.27 -5.24
C TYR A 329 -18.31 2.16 -5.27
N ILE A 330 -17.60 2.91 -4.44
CA ILE A 330 -16.12 2.88 -4.44
C ILE A 330 -15.56 1.56 -3.90
N PRO A 331 -16.05 1.00 -2.76
CA PRO A 331 -15.64 -0.32 -2.30
C PRO A 331 -15.76 -1.41 -3.37
N THR A 332 -16.91 -1.52 -4.03
CA THR A 332 -17.17 -2.51 -5.08
C THR A 332 -16.16 -2.39 -6.23
N ASN A 333 -15.87 -1.16 -6.66
CA ASN A 333 -14.89 -0.92 -7.73
C ASN A 333 -13.50 -1.42 -7.31
N VAL A 334 -13.02 -1.07 -6.12
CA VAL A 334 -11.66 -1.43 -5.69
C VAL A 334 -11.54 -2.94 -5.40
N ILE A 335 -12.57 -3.58 -4.82
CA ILE A 335 -12.61 -5.04 -4.65
C ILE A 335 -12.45 -5.77 -6.00
N SER A 336 -13.07 -5.24 -7.07
CA SER A 336 -12.96 -5.87 -8.40
C SER A 336 -11.59 -5.69 -9.05
N ILE A 337 -10.87 -4.61 -8.74
CA ILE A 337 -9.53 -4.31 -9.28
C ILE A 337 -8.45 -5.11 -8.56
N THR A 338 -8.63 -5.40 -7.27
CA THR A 338 -7.61 -6.02 -6.41
C THR A 338 -7.60 -7.55 -6.50
N ASP A 339 -6.51 -8.16 -6.07
CA ASP A 339 -6.32 -9.62 -6.05
C ASP A 339 -6.79 -10.26 -4.73
N GLY A 340 -7.58 -9.55 -3.97
CA GLY A 340 -8.17 -9.97 -2.72
C GLY A 340 -8.40 -8.79 -1.78
N GLN A 341 -9.00 -9.11 -0.62
CA GLN A 341 -9.29 -8.12 0.40
C GLN A 341 -9.13 -8.69 1.81
N ILE A 342 -8.63 -7.84 2.71
CA ILE A 342 -8.60 -8.04 4.16
C ILE A 342 -9.73 -7.19 4.74
N PHE A 343 -10.79 -7.83 5.19
CA PHE A 343 -11.96 -7.15 5.76
C PHE A 343 -11.83 -7.02 7.28
N LEU A 344 -11.93 -5.79 7.77
CA LEU A 344 -11.92 -5.47 9.20
C LEU A 344 -13.35 -5.19 9.68
N GLU A 345 -13.79 -5.97 10.65
CA GLU A 345 -15.13 -5.94 11.16
C GLU A 345 -15.21 -5.15 12.48
N THR A 346 -16.18 -4.24 12.56
CA THR A 346 -16.39 -3.38 13.73
C THR A 346 -16.78 -4.18 14.98
N GLU A 347 -17.58 -5.23 14.83
CA GLU A 347 -17.99 -6.10 15.94
C GLU A 347 -16.80 -6.83 16.56
N LEU A 348 -15.88 -7.36 15.76
CA LEU A 348 -14.65 -7.97 16.25
C LEU A 348 -13.78 -6.96 17.01
N PHE A 349 -13.68 -5.74 16.48
CA PHE A 349 -12.92 -4.67 17.13
C PHE A 349 -13.50 -4.32 18.51
N HIS A 350 -14.82 -4.15 18.60
CA HIS A 350 -15.50 -3.83 19.86
C HIS A 350 -15.48 -4.99 20.86
N SER A 351 -15.41 -6.23 20.40
CA SER A 351 -15.25 -7.40 21.28
C SER A 351 -13.81 -7.63 21.73
N GLY A 352 -12.86 -6.74 21.38
CA GLY A 352 -11.46 -6.83 21.79
C GLY A 352 -10.62 -7.83 20.99
N ILE A 353 -11.13 -8.32 19.86
CA ILE A 353 -10.36 -9.17 18.92
C ILE A 353 -9.60 -8.25 17.98
N MET A 354 -8.30 -8.10 18.23
CA MET A 354 -7.41 -7.24 17.44
C MET A 354 -6.20 -8.03 16.94
N PRO A 355 -5.85 -7.94 15.61
CA PRO A 355 -6.56 -7.18 14.58
C PRO A 355 -7.94 -7.76 14.27
N ALA A 356 -8.89 -6.87 13.97
CA ALA A 356 -10.30 -7.21 13.76
C ALA A 356 -10.57 -7.85 12.38
N VAL A 357 -9.69 -8.73 11.94
CA VAL A 357 -9.76 -9.38 10.62
C VAL A 357 -10.85 -10.45 10.65
N ASN A 358 -11.79 -10.35 9.72
CA ASN A 358 -12.78 -11.41 9.48
C ASN A 358 -12.29 -12.35 8.36
N PRO A 359 -11.80 -13.56 8.68
CA PRO A 359 -11.29 -14.49 7.65
C PRO A 359 -12.38 -15.08 6.77
N GLY A 360 -13.66 -15.05 7.20
CA GLY A 360 -14.79 -15.59 6.44
C GLY A 360 -15.02 -14.88 5.11
N ILE A 361 -14.92 -13.55 5.14
CA ILE A 361 -15.15 -12.69 3.97
C ILE A 361 -13.87 -12.10 3.39
N SER A 362 -12.73 -12.32 4.04
CA SER A 362 -11.42 -11.94 3.52
C SER A 362 -10.89 -13.01 2.57
N VAL A 363 -10.26 -12.58 1.48
CA VAL A 363 -9.77 -13.46 0.42
C VAL A 363 -8.42 -12.99 -0.09
N SER A 364 -7.48 -13.92 -0.28
CA SER A 364 -6.28 -13.72 -1.10
C SER A 364 -6.36 -14.64 -2.31
N ARG A 365 -6.37 -14.08 -3.52
CA ARG A 365 -6.41 -14.87 -4.77
C ARG A 365 -5.09 -15.57 -5.07
N VAL A 366 -3.98 -15.08 -4.52
CA VAL A 366 -2.67 -15.74 -4.60
C VAL A 366 -2.61 -16.91 -3.61
N GLY A 367 -3.16 -16.72 -2.41
CA GLY A 367 -3.29 -17.76 -1.39
C GLY A 367 -1.96 -18.41 -1.02
N GLY A 368 -1.97 -19.72 -0.83
CA GLY A 368 -0.80 -20.49 -0.37
C GLY A 368 0.44 -20.43 -1.28
N ASN A 369 0.35 -19.85 -2.48
CA ASN A 369 1.51 -19.58 -3.32
C ASN A 369 2.37 -18.43 -2.77
N ALA A 370 1.77 -17.57 -1.94
CA ALA A 370 2.43 -16.48 -1.23
C ALA A 370 2.84 -16.88 0.21
N GLN A 371 2.95 -18.15 0.51
CA GLN A 371 3.40 -18.65 1.82
C GLN A 371 4.66 -19.49 1.67
N ILE A 372 5.53 -19.43 2.71
CA ILE A 372 6.59 -20.43 2.86
C ILE A 372 5.97 -21.81 3.14
N LYS A 373 6.66 -22.88 2.78
CA LYS A 373 6.14 -24.24 2.92
C LYS A 373 5.74 -24.57 4.36
N ALA A 374 6.50 -24.11 5.33
CA ALA A 374 6.22 -24.27 6.76
C ALA A 374 4.88 -23.64 7.14
N MET A 375 4.63 -22.39 6.76
CA MET A 375 3.37 -21.70 7.01
C MET A 375 2.20 -22.39 6.31
N LYS A 376 2.36 -22.74 5.03
CA LYS A 376 1.32 -23.44 4.26
C LYS A 376 0.92 -24.77 4.90
N LYS A 377 1.89 -25.53 5.47
CA LYS A 377 1.63 -26.78 6.18
C LYS A 377 0.79 -26.55 7.43
N VAL A 378 1.14 -25.56 8.25
CA VAL A 378 0.50 -25.29 9.53
C VAL A 378 -0.85 -24.59 9.36
N ALA A 379 -0.93 -23.61 8.48
CA ALA A 379 -2.12 -22.78 8.31
C ALA A 379 -3.16 -23.36 7.35
N GLY A 380 -2.87 -24.48 6.67
CA GLY A 380 -3.74 -25.04 5.63
C GLY A 380 -5.16 -25.34 6.06
N THR A 381 -5.37 -25.74 7.31
CA THR A 381 -6.69 -26.02 7.90
C THR A 381 -7.20 -24.92 8.82
N LEU A 382 -6.36 -23.96 9.19
CA LEU A 382 -6.65 -22.96 10.22
C LEU A 382 -7.91 -22.13 9.87
N LYS A 383 -8.02 -21.67 8.64
CA LYS A 383 -9.17 -20.89 8.18
C LYS A 383 -10.48 -21.67 8.28
N LEU A 384 -10.45 -22.96 7.95
CA LEU A 384 -11.61 -23.85 8.05
C LEU A 384 -12.02 -24.05 9.52
N VAL A 385 -11.07 -24.38 10.38
CA VAL A 385 -11.33 -24.59 11.83
C VAL A 385 -11.87 -23.32 12.48
N TYR A 386 -11.28 -22.16 12.14
CA TYR A 386 -11.77 -20.86 12.63
C TYR A 386 -13.21 -20.58 12.16
N SER A 387 -13.54 -20.83 10.88
CA SER A 387 -14.90 -20.63 10.36
C SER A 387 -15.92 -21.54 11.03
N GLN A 388 -15.56 -22.82 11.22
CA GLN A 388 -16.40 -23.77 11.96
C GLN A 388 -16.62 -23.33 13.42
N TYR A 389 -15.60 -22.85 14.08
CA TYR A 389 -15.72 -22.31 15.43
C TYR A 389 -16.71 -21.14 15.49
N ARG A 390 -16.63 -20.18 14.55
CA ARG A 390 -17.53 -19.02 14.49
C ARG A 390 -19.00 -19.44 14.31
N GLU A 391 -19.24 -20.45 13.47
CA GLU A 391 -20.59 -21.02 13.31
C GLU A 391 -21.07 -21.68 14.61
N LEU A 392 -20.25 -22.55 15.20
CA LEU A 392 -20.57 -23.24 16.45
C LEU A 392 -20.77 -22.27 17.61
N GLN A 393 -19.99 -21.19 17.70
CA GLN A 393 -20.12 -20.16 18.72
C GLN A 393 -21.50 -19.50 18.70
N SER A 394 -22.04 -19.23 17.50
CA SER A 394 -23.39 -18.66 17.37
C SER A 394 -24.48 -19.63 17.83
N PHE A 395 -24.32 -20.93 17.54
CA PHE A 395 -25.26 -21.96 18.02
C PHE A 395 -25.14 -22.22 19.52
N ALA A 396 -23.92 -22.21 20.07
CA ALA A 396 -23.69 -22.44 21.50
C ALA A 396 -24.37 -21.40 22.41
N GLN A 397 -24.61 -20.19 21.91
CA GLN A 397 -25.38 -19.16 22.65
C GLN A 397 -26.84 -19.52 22.85
N PHE A 398 -27.38 -20.41 22.03
CA PHE A 398 -28.81 -20.78 22.05
C PHE A 398 -29.12 -22.20 22.57
N GLY A 399 -28.08 -23.05 22.79
CA GLY A 399 -28.25 -24.46 23.18
C GLY A 399 -27.52 -24.82 24.47
N SER A 400 -28.18 -25.53 25.36
CA SER A 400 -27.67 -25.94 26.67
C SER A 400 -26.93 -27.30 26.68
N ASP A 401 -27.16 -28.18 25.71
CA ASP A 401 -26.58 -29.51 25.65
C ASP A 401 -25.71 -29.70 24.40
N LEU A 402 -24.44 -29.40 24.54
CA LEU A 402 -23.43 -29.68 23.53
C LEU A 402 -22.76 -31.04 23.78
N ASP A 403 -22.55 -31.82 22.73
CA ASP A 403 -21.74 -33.05 22.79
C ASP A 403 -20.25 -32.76 23.04
N GLU A 404 -19.51 -33.76 23.45
CA GLU A 404 -18.11 -33.62 23.81
C GLU A 404 -17.22 -33.21 22.63
N ASP A 405 -17.55 -33.63 21.40
CA ASP A 405 -16.81 -33.25 20.20
C ASP A 405 -17.00 -31.74 19.89
N THR A 406 -18.23 -31.26 19.99
CA THR A 406 -18.55 -29.83 19.81
C THR A 406 -17.87 -28.96 20.89
N LYS A 407 -17.86 -29.40 22.16
CA LYS A 407 -17.15 -28.71 23.26
C LYS A 407 -15.65 -28.62 22.96
N SER A 408 -15.04 -29.74 22.51
CA SER A 408 -13.62 -29.77 22.16
C SER A 408 -13.27 -28.82 21.03
N ARG A 409 -14.11 -28.75 19.97
CA ARG A 409 -13.93 -27.81 18.85
C ARG A 409 -14.08 -26.36 19.28
N LEU A 410 -15.05 -26.07 20.17
CA LEU A 410 -15.20 -24.73 20.73
C LEU A 410 -13.97 -24.33 21.55
N ALA A 411 -13.48 -25.23 22.42
CA ALA A 411 -12.28 -24.99 23.22
C ALA A 411 -11.01 -24.77 22.36
N GLN A 412 -10.87 -25.50 21.26
CA GLN A 412 -9.78 -25.28 20.29
C GLN A 412 -9.96 -23.93 19.58
N GLY A 413 -11.16 -23.60 19.15
CA GLY A 413 -11.46 -22.36 18.48
C GLY A 413 -11.22 -21.11 19.34
N GLU A 414 -11.56 -21.16 20.62
CA GLU A 414 -11.24 -20.08 21.58
C GLU A 414 -9.72 -19.83 21.64
N ARG A 415 -8.92 -20.90 21.73
CA ARG A 415 -7.46 -20.77 21.74
C ARG A 415 -6.91 -20.25 20.43
N ILE A 416 -7.49 -20.62 19.31
CA ILE A 416 -7.14 -20.05 17.99
C ILE A 416 -7.40 -18.54 17.96
N VAL A 417 -8.55 -18.08 18.48
CA VAL A 417 -8.86 -16.65 18.56
C VAL A 417 -7.83 -15.93 19.42
N GLU A 418 -7.49 -16.47 20.59
CA GLU A 418 -6.50 -15.85 21.48
C GLU A 418 -5.09 -15.81 20.83
N VAL A 419 -4.67 -16.88 20.17
CA VAL A 419 -3.40 -16.91 19.42
C VAL A 419 -3.37 -15.88 18.29
N LEU A 420 -4.49 -15.65 17.60
CA LEU A 420 -4.55 -14.71 16.49
C LEU A 420 -4.59 -13.24 16.94
N LYS A 421 -4.91 -12.96 18.21
CA LYS A 421 -4.78 -11.61 18.76
C LYS A 421 -3.33 -11.16 18.76
N GLN A 422 -3.12 -9.90 18.45
CA GLN A 422 -1.78 -9.31 18.36
C GLN A 422 -1.83 -7.82 18.67
N ASN A 423 -0.90 -7.35 19.49
CA ASN A 423 -0.75 -5.94 19.80
C ASN A 423 -0.17 -5.17 18.62
N LYS A 424 -0.58 -3.90 18.47
CA LYS A 424 -0.01 -2.99 17.48
C LYS A 424 1.50 -2.77 17.71
N ASN A 425 2.21 -2.48 16.64
CA ASN A 425 3.65 -2.21 16.62
C ASN A 425 4.51 -3.40 17.12
N MET A 426 3.95 -4.60 17.08
CA MET A 426 4.62 -5.84 17.50
C MET A 426 4.49 -6.93 16.42
N PRO A 427 5.06 -6.72 15.23
CA PRO A 427 5.05 -7.75 14.19
C PRO A 427 5.84 -8.98 14.65
N VAL A 428 5.31 -10.18 14.38
CA VAL A 428 5.90 -11.45 14.76
C VAL A 428 6.63 -12.07 13.56
N PRO A 429 7.91 -12.48 13.70
CA PRO A 429 8.64 -13.18 12.64
C PRO A 429 7.96 -14.49 12.24
N VAL A 430 8.03 -14.84 10.96
CA VAL A 430 7.28 -15.97 10.38
C VAL A 430 7.59 -17.31 11.05
N GLU A 431 8.83 -17.56 11.45
CA GLU A 431 9.23 -18.77 12.15
C GLU A 431 8.53 -18.91 13.52
N LYS A 432 8.37 -17.81 14.26
CA LYS A 432 7.64 -17.76 15.52
C LYS A 432 6.13 -17.90 15.32
N GLN A 433 5.59 -17.29 14.24
CA GLN A 433 4.19 -17.52 13.84
C GLN A 433 3.93 -19.00 13.56
N VAL A 434 4.81 -19.66 12.80
CA VAL A 434 4.70 -21.10 12.51
C VAL A 434 4.69 -21.92 13.80
N ALA A 435 5.55 -21.59 14.78
CA ALA A 435 5.62 -22.32 16.05
C ALA A 435 4.33 -22.25 16.85
N ILE A 436 3.78 -21.05 17.08
CA ILE A 436 2.56 -20.91 17.87
C ILE A 436 1.32 -21.48 17.16
N LEU A 437 1.25 -21.29 15.81
CA LEU A 437 0.18 -21.87 15.01
C LEU A 437 0.27 -23.40 14.97
N TYR A 438 1.47 -23.96 14.90
CA TYR A 438 1.67 -25.41 15.03
C TYR A 438 1.14 -25.92 16.37
N ALA A 439 1.42 -25.21 17.46
CA ALA A 439 0.98 -25.59 18.80
C ALA A 439 -0.56 -25.62 18.92
N VAL A 440 -1.26 -24.61 18.38
CA VAL A 440 -2.73 -24.53 18.49
C VAL A 440 -3.43 -25.51 17.54
N VAL A 441 -2.92 -25.68 16.32
CA VAL A 441 -3.54 -26.61 15.34
C VAL A 441 -3.36 -28.09 15.75
N ASN A 442 -2.22 -28.43 16.39
CA ASN A 442 -1.94 -29.77 16.87
C ASN A 442 -2.42 -30.03 18.31
N ASN A 443 -3.33 -29.21 18.83
CA ASN A 443 -3.96 -29.37 20.16
C ASN A 443 -2.98 -29.33 21.36
N ILE A 444 -1.75 -28.86 21.19
CA ILE A 444 -0.78 -28.74 22.30
C ILE A 444 -1.31 -27.74 23.35
N LEU A 445 -1.99 -26.65 22.86
CA LEU A 445 -2.56 -25.64 23.72
C LEU A 445 -3.86 -26.05 24.44
N MET A 446 -4.37 -27.25 24.23
CA MET A 446 -5.55 -27.74 24.97
C MET A 446 -5.25 -27.93 26.48
N LYS A 447 -3.98 -28.03 26.88
CA LYS A 447 -3.53 -28.03 28.26
C LYS A 447 -3.52 -26.65 28.93
N ILE A 448 -3.70 -25.58 28.16
CA ILE A 448 -3.58 -24.19 28.61
C ILE A 448 -4.98 -23.55 28.60
N GLU A 449 -5.32 -22.81 29.65
CA GLU A 449 -6.56 -22.03 29.65
C GLU A 449 -6.51 -20.92 28.60
N ALA A 450 -7.66 -20.60 27.98
CA ALA A 450 -7.72 -19.58 26.94
C ALA A 450 -7.21 -18.20 27.42
N THR A 451 -7.46 -17.86 28.67
CA THR A 451 -6.99 -16.62 29.33
C THR A 451 -5.47 -16.54 29.47
N ASP A 452 -4.78 -17.66 29.51
CA ASP A 452 -3.33 -17.73 29.70
C ASP A 452 -2.55 -17.82 28.38
N VAL A 453 -3.24 -17.92 27.24
CA VAL A 453 -2.60 -18.08 25.92
C VAL A 453 -1.64 -16.93 25.60
N ALA A 454 -2.00 -15.69 25.93
CA ALA A 454 -1.14 -14.53 25.65
C ALA A 454 0.17 -14.58 26.46
N GLU A 455 0.11 -14.98 27.74
CA GLU A 455 1.28 -15.16 28.59
C GLU A 455 2.14 -16.33 28.12
N TYR A 456 1.48 -17.44 27.77
CA TYR A 456 2.13 -18.60 27.16
C TYR A 456 2.89 -18.22 25.89
N GLU A 457 2.27 -17.49 24.97
CA GLU A 457 2.88 -17.08 23.70
C GLU A 457 4.13 -16.22 23.93
N ALA A 458 4.05 -15.22 24.82
CA ALA A 458 5.18 -14.37 25.14
C ALA A 458 6.38 -15.19 25.69
N GLY A 459 6.14 -16.06 26.67
CA GLY A 459 7.19 -16.91 27.24
C GLY A 459 7.68 -17.99 26.29
N LEU A 460 6.83 -18.50 25.40
CA LEU A 460 7.24 -19.43 24.35
C LEU A 460 8.30 -18.83 23.42
N TYR A 461 8.12 -17.59 23.00
CA TYR A 461 9.08 -16.93 22.11
C TYR A 461 10.45 -16.75 22.75
N ASP A 462 10.49 -16.42 24.03
CA ASP A 462 11.73 -16.34 24.81
C ASP A 462 12.38 -17.72 24.99
N PHE A 463 11.57 -18.75 25.26
CA PHE A 463 12.05 -20.11 25.37
C PHE A 463 12.65 -20.65 24.08
N LEU A 464 11.98 -20.42 22.92
CA LEU A 464 12.47 -20.87 21.62
C LEU A 464 13.80 -20.19 21.21
N ASP A 465 14.08 -18.99 21.73
CA ASP A 465 15.33 -18.28 21.51
C ASP A 465 16.47 -18.79 22.43
N GLN A 466 16.17 -19.61 23.43
CA GLN A 466 17.15 -20.13 24.42
C GLN A 466 17.34 -21.66 24.37
N ASP A 467 16.29 -22.40 24.00
CA ASP A 467 16.34 -23.86 23.93
C ASP A 467 17.08 -24.35 22.68
N PRO A 468 18.04 -25.27 22.77
CA PRO A 468 18.81 -25.76 21.63
C PRO A 468 17.95 -26.34 20.50
N SER A 469 16.87 -27.07 20.81
CA SER A 469 15.95 -27.61 19.81
C SER A 469 15.10 -26.50 19.18
N GLY A 470 14.67 -25.54 20.02
CA GLY A 470 13.96 -24.34 19.57
C GLY A 470 14.79 -23.48 18.60
N ILE A 471 16.02 -23.14 18.99
CA ILE A 471 16.98 -22.38 18.16
C ILE A 471 17.20 -23.08 16.83
N ALA A 472 17.44 -24.40 16.84
CA ALA A 472 17.69 -25.17 15.61
C ALA A 472 16.46 -25.16 14.68
N ALA A 473 15.26 -25.39 15.23
CA ALA A 473 14.03 -25.39 14.45
C ALA A 473 13.71 -23.99 13.87
N MET A 474 13.84 -22.92 14.68
CA MET A 474 13.60 -21.52 14.22
C MET A 474 14.56 -21.13 13.12
N ARG A 475 15.85 -21.46 13.24
CA ARG A 475 16.84 -21.19 12.21
C ARG A 475 16.53 -21.91 10.91
N GLU A 476 16.21 -23.20 10.97
CA GLU A 476 15.91 -24.02 9.79
C GLU A 476 14.67 -23.48 9.06
N ILE A 477 13.59 -23.14 9.79
CA ILE A 477 12.37 -22.54 9.19
C ILE A 477 12.70 -21.20 8.53
N ARG A 478 13.53 -20.37 9.16
CA ARG A 478 13.91 -19.05 8.61
C ARG A 478 14.71 -19.17 7.33
N GLU A 479 15.69 -20.10 7.30
CA GLU A 479 16.63 -20.25 6.17
C GLU A 479 16.02 -21.04 5.00
N THR A 480 15.26 -22.10 5.28
CA THR A 480 14.72 -23.00 4.24
C THR A 480 13.27 -22.78 3.91
N GLY A 481 12.50 -22.14 4.79
CA GLY A 481 11.04 -22.00 4.68
C GLY A 481 10.29 -23.32 4.85
N LYS A 482 10.92 -24.39 5.40
CA LYS A 482 10.34 -25.74 5.50
C LYS A 482 10.15 -26.15 6.96
N LEU A 483 9.18 -27.03 7.17
CA LEU A 483 8.91 -27.71 8.44
C LEU A 483 8.68 -29.20 8.16
N GLU A 484 9.75 -29.96 8.02
CA GLU A 484 9.71 -31.36 7.63
C GLU A 484 10.71 -32.19 8.47
N GLY A 485 10.42 -33.49 8.67
CA GLY A 485 11.33 -34.46 9.28
C GLY A 485 11.87 -34.00 10.65
N GLU A 486 13.18 -33.94 10.77
CA GLU A 486 13.89 -33.64 12.03
C GLU A 486 13.56 -32.22 12.57
N THR A 487 13.30 -31.23 11.68
CA THR A 487 12.94 -29.90 12.10
C THR A 487 11.59 -29.87 12.80
N GLU A 488 10.62 -30.62 12.29
CA GLU A 488 9.30 -30.74 12.92
C GLU A 488 9.39 -31.46 14.26
N GLU A 489 10.19 -32.52 14.36
CA GLU A 489 10.41 -33.24 15.63
C GLU A 489 11.07 -32.34 16.68
N LYS A 490 12.08 -31.57 16.31
CA LYS A 490 12.71 -30.58 17.18
C LYS A 490 11.72 -29.50 17.64
N LEU A 491 10.91 -28.97 16.75
CA LEU A 491 9.88 -28.01 17.11
C LEU A 491 8.87 -28.61 18.09
N LYS A 492 8.36 -29.79 17.80
CA LYS A 492 7.40 -30.49 18.65
C LYS A 492 7.98 -30.77 20.02
N ALA A 493 9.25 -31.21 20.11
CA ALA A 493 9.94 -31.46 21.38
C ALA A 493 10.06 -30.16 22.19
N ALA A 494 10.49 -29.05 21.59
CA ALA A 494 10.60 -27.76 22.26
C ALA A 494 9.24 -27.25 22.76
N LEU A 495 8.18 -27.35 21.91
CA LEU A 495 6.82 -26.95 22.29
C LEU A 495 6.28 -27.77 23.48
N ASN A 496 6.45 -29.09 23.47
CA ASN A 496 6.00 -29.95 24.59
C ASN A 496 6.77 -29.64 25.88
N ALA A 497 8.10 -29.49 25.79
CA ALA A 497 8.94 -29.17 26.96
C ALA A 497 8.51 -27.82 27.58
N TYR A 498 8.25 -26.80 26.76
CA TYR A 498 7.78 -25.53 27.26
C TYR A 498 6.36 -25.61 27.85
N THR A 499 5.45 -26.33 27.17
CA THR A 499 4.07 -26.51 27.65
C THR A 499 4.02 -27.19 29.01
N ASP A 500 4.76 -28.25 29.17
CA ASP A 500 4.79 -28.98 30.44
C ASP A 500 5.40 -28.11 31.57
N LYS A 501 6.45 -27.33 31.28
CA LYS A 501 7.01 -26.35 32.21
C LYS A 501 6.00 -25.27 32.61
N PHE A 502 5.27 -24.71 31.62
CA PHE A 502 4.28 -23.69 31.88
C PHE A 502 3.11 -24.17 32.72
N VAL A 503 2.59 -25.38 32.45
CA VAL A 503 1.53 -26.01 33.23
C VAL A 503 1.99 -26.26 34.68
N GLN A 504 3.23 -26.72 34.89
CA GLN A 504 3.79 -26.90 36.23
C GLN A 504 3.96 -25.59 37.00
N GLN A 505 4.21 -24.47 36.33
CA GLN A 505 4.32 -23.16 36.97
C GLN A 505 2.97 -22.56 37.38
N LYS A 506 1.88 -22.98 36.70
CA LYS A 506 0.51 -22.53 36.95
C LYS A 506 -0.24 -23.42 37.96
N ALA A 507 0.17 -24.66 38.14
CA ALA A 507 -0.37 -25.61 39.14
C ALA A 507 0.14 -25.31 40.54
#